data_64daf2836c6cb4724fcb8799575a805b
#
_entry.id   64daf2836c6cb4724fcb8799575a805b
#
_cell.length_a   1.000
_cell.length_b   1.000
_cell.length_c   1.000
_cell.angle_alpha   90.00
_cell.angle_beta   90.00
_cell.angle_gamma   90.00
#
_symmetry.space_group_name_H-M   'P 1'
#
loop_
_entity.id
_entity.type
_entity.pdbx_description
1 polymer ?
#
loop_
_entity_poly.entity_id
_entity_poly.type
_entity_poly.pdbx_seq_one_letter_code
_entity_poly.pdbx_strand_id
1 'polypeptide(L)'
;MFPEEKKVYVFELDDVIFPKKDYLLQVYYLFANFIEFTETFPPQADLVNFMKNHLENQGEESLFEHAQAIFGFDMKYKENFERLHVNAVLPLKLHLFDHITTLFSQLSAEGKIICILTKGNPLEQFNKVKFVVWGLFSDRIKSYFQDELLFRQIDPISFLAQEFAVNSSAIQFVD
;
A
#
# COMPACT_ATOMS: atom_id res chain seq x y z
N MET A 1 13.07 -0.27 25.14
CA MET A 1 12.83 1.13 25.58
C MET A 1 13.22 2.05 24.45
N PHE A 2 12.28 2.89 24.04
CA PHE A 2 12.52 3.86 22.94
C PHE A 2 13.00 5.19 23.52
N PRO A 3 13.77 6.01 22.76
CA PRO A 3 14.24 7.31 23.22
C PRO A 3 13.09 8.19 23.71
N GLU A 4 13.27 8.82 24.87
CA GLU A 4 12.22 9.67 25.49
C GLU A 4 11.87 10.88 24.62
N GLU A 5 12.87 11.45 23.94
CA GLU A 5 12.70 12.59 23.03
C GLU A 5 11.88 12.24 21.78
N LYS A 6 11.81 10.97 21.40
CA LYS A 6 11.01 10.52 20.24
C LYS A 6 9.59 10.19 20.68
N LYS A 7 8.64 10.94 20.18
CA LYS A 7 7.22 10.84 20.56
C LYS A 7 6.34 10.28 19.47
N VAL A 8 6.65 10.54 18.21
CA VAL A 8 5.87 10.14 17.05
C VAL A 8 6.72 9.25 16.13
N TYR A 9 6.21 8.07 15.85
CA TYR A 9 6.83 7.09 14.95
C TYR A 9 6.02 7.02 13.67
N VAL A 10 6.67 7.33 12.56
CA VAL A 10 6.06 7.45 11.24
C VAL A 10 6.52 6.29 10.37
N PHE A 11 5.57 5.54 9.84
CA PHE A 11 5.82 4.36 9.02
C PHE A 11 5.35 4.60 7.59
N GLU A 12 6.13 4.10 6.62
CA GLU A 12 5.63 3.90 5.25
C GLU A 12 4.68 2.70 5.24
N LEU A 13 3.82 2.63 4.24
CA LEU A 13 2.83 1.57 4.10
C LEU A 13 3.41 0.33 3.43
N ASP A 14 3.81 0.48 2.15
CA ASP A 14 4.25 -0.61 1.29
C ASP A 14 5.59 -1.20 1.74
N ASP A 15 5.64 -2.52 1.91
CA ASP A 15 6.83 -3.29 2.30
C ASP A 15 7.45 -2.92 3.65
N VAL A 16 6.81 -2.04 4.40
CA VAL A 16 7.19 -1.67 5.76
C VAL A 16 6.22 -2.28 6.77
N ILE A 17 4.93 -2.06 6.60
CA ILE A 17 3.93 -2.61 7.53
C ILE A 17 3.24 -3.87 7.02
N PHE A 18 3.16 -4.06 5.71
CA PHE A 18 2.70 -5.31 5.08
C PHE A 18 3.41 -5.52 3.74
N PRO A 19 3.41 -6.75 3.18
CA PRO A 19 4.01 -6.99 1.86
C PRO A 19 3.19 -6.34 0.75
N LYS A 20 3.75 -5.38 0.01
CA LYS A 20 3.08 -4.73 -1.13
C LYS A 20 2.56 -5.74 -2.15
N LYS A 21 3.29 -6.83 -2.36
CA LYS A 21 2.89 -7.91 -3.28
C LYS A 21 1.54 -8.52 -2.92
N ASP A 22 1.15 -8.53 -1.64
CA ASP A 22 -0.15 -9.10 -1.21
C ASP A 22 -1.32 -8.25 -1.72
N TYR A 23 -1.11 -6.96 -1.95
CA TYR A 23 -2.07 -6.10 -2.63
C TYR A 23 -2.04 -6.31 -4.14
N LEU A 24 -0.85 -6.23 -4.74
CA LEU A 24 -0.68 -6.29 -6.20
C LEU A 24 -1.17 -7.62 -6.79
N LEU A 25 -0.85 -8.74 -6.15
CA LEU A 25 -1.31 -10.05 -6.63
C LEU A 25 -2.83 -10.18 -6.63
N GLN A 26 -3.52 -9.54 -5.68
CA GLN A 26 -4.99 -9.52 -5.69
C GLN A 26 -5.55 -8.64 -6.80
N VAL A 27 -4.92 -7.49 -7.07
CA VAL A 27 -5.27 -6.65 -8.22
C VAL A 27 -5.10 -7.42 -9.54
N TYR A 28 -3.99 -8.14 -9.69
CA TYR A 28 -3.72 -8.95 -10.88
C TYR A 28 -4.71 -10.09 -11.04
N TYR A 29 -5.07 -10.75 -9.93
CA TYR A 29 -6.11 -11.78 -9.91
C TYR A 29 -7.45 -11.24 -10.40
N LEU A 30 -7.87 -10.08 -9.89
CA LEU A 30 -9.14 -9.45 -10.28
C LEU A 30 -9.11 -9.01 -11.75
N PHE A 31 -7.99 -8.48 -12.23
CA PHE A 31 -7.82 -8.13 -13.64
C PHE A 31 -7.88 -9.36 -14.54
N ALA A 32 -7.18 -10.43 -14.18
CA ALA A 32 -7.16 -11.67 -14.95
C ALA A 32 -8.56 -12.31 -15.02
N ASN A 33 -9.31 -12.28 -13.92
CA ASN A 33 -10.72 -12.68 -13.88
C ASN A 33 -11.57 -11.87 -14.85
N PHE A 34 -11.39 -10.56 -14.84
CA PHE A 34 -12.11 -9.65 -15.72
C PHE A 34 -11.82 -9.96 -17.21
N ILE A 35 -10.55 -10.18 -17.55
CA ILE A 35 -10.14 -10.50 -18.95
C ILE A 35 -10.74 -11.84 -19.38
N GLU A 36 -10.63 -12.90 -18.58
CA GLU A 36 -11.20 -14.21 -18.92
C GLU A 36 -12.72 -14.14 -19.08
N PHE A 37 -13.40 -13.45 -18.19
CA PHE A 37 -14.85 -13.25 -18.26
C PHE A 37 -15.27 -12.51 -19.52
N THR A 38 -14.51 -11.46 -19.91
CA THR A 38 -14.85 -10.57 -21.02
C THR A 38 -14.43 -11.14 -22.37
N GLU A 39 -13.24 -11.73 -22.47
CA GLU A 39 -12.59 -12.15 -23.72
C GLU A 39 -12.47 -13.67 -23.87
N THR A 40 -12.75 -14.43 -22.82
CA THR A 40 -12.58 -15.90 -22.74
C THR A 40 -11.12 -16.34 -22.71
N PHE A 41 -10.21 -15.65 -23.37
CA PHE A 41 -8.77 -15.89 -23.39
C PHE A 41 -8.01 -14.61 -23.02
N PRO A 42 -6.89 -14.67 -22.30
CA PRO A 42 -6.27 -15.89 -21.74
C PRO A 42 -7.03 -16.47 -20.53
N PRO A 43 -6.79 -17.76 -20.19
CA PRO A 43 -7.24 -18.31 -18.93
C PRO A 43 -6.70 -17.51 -17.76
N GLN A 44 -7.51 -17.28 -16.75
CA GLN A 44 -7.16 -16.48 -15.57
C GLN A 44 -5.85 -16.95 -14.93
N ALA A 45 -5.69 -18.25 -14.72
CA ALA A 45 -4.49 -18.80 -14.08
C ALA A 45 -3.21 -18.49 -14.86
N ASP A 46 -3.25 -18.54 -16.19
CA ASP A 46 -2.08 -18.28 -17.04
C ASP A 46 -1.68 -16.79 -16.95
N LEU A 47 -2.68 -15.90 -17.00
CA LEU A 47 -2.42 -14.46 -16.91
C LEU A 47 -1.91 -14.07 -15.51
N VAL A 48 -2.49 -14.60 -14.44
CA VAL A 48 -2.01 -14.37 -13.08
C VAL A 48 -0.58 -14.87 -12.90
N ASN A 49 -0.27 -16.07 -13.37
CA ASN A 49 1.08 -16.63 -13.28
C ASN A 49 2.10 -15.78 -14.03
N PHE A 50 1.75 -15.31 -15.22
CA PHE A 50 2.62 -14.40 -15.97
C PHE A 50 2.87 -13.10 -15.20
N MET A 51 1.81 -12.45 -14.71
CA MET A 51 1.92 -11.18 -13.97
C MET A 51 2.71 -11.34 -12.67
N LYS A 52 2.49 -12.43 -11.95
CA LYS A 52 3.25 -12.75 -10.73
C LYS A 52 4.74 -12.92 -11.03
N ASN A 53 5.09 -13.69 -12.05
CA ASN A 53 6.48 -13.91 -12.45
C ASN A 53 7.14 -12.62 -12.93
N HIS A 54 6.41 -11.79 -13.67
CA HIS A 54 6.89 -10.48 -14.10
C HIS A 54 7.18 -9.58 -12.90
N LEU A 55 6.25 -9.51 -11.94
CA LEU A 55 6.42 -8.73 -10.72
C LEU A 55 7.67 -9.16 -9.94
N GLU A 56 7.89 -10.46 -9.79
CA GLU A 56 9.01 -11.01 -9.04
C GLU A 56 10.36 -10.78 -9.73
N ASN A 57 10.42 -10.78 -11.05
CA ASN A 57 11.66 -10.72 -11.81
C ASN A 57 11.97 -9.34 -12.41
N GLN A 58 10.95 -8.54 -12.71
CA GLN A 58 11.09 -7.25 -13.41
C GLN A 58 10.38 -6.09 -12.70
N GLY A 59 9.61 -6.36 -11.64
CA GLY A 59 8.83 -5.36 -10.95
C GLY A 59 7.53 -4.99 -11.67
N GLU A 60 6.97 -3.85 -11.30
CA GLU A 60 5.67 -3.37 -11.81
C GLU A 60 5.79 -2.70 -13.19
N GLU A 61 6.97 -2.21 -13.54
CA GLU A 61 7.19 -1.44 -14.77
C GLU A 61 6.84 -2.25 -16.01
N SER A 62 6.02 -1.68 -16.89
CA SER A 62 5.60 -2.29 -18.16
C SER A 62 4.91 -3.66 -18.04
N LEU A 63 4.40 -4.01 -16.86
CA LEU A 63 3.76 -5.30 -16.60
C LEU A 63 2.53 -5.51 -17.49
N PHE A 64 1.66 -4.50 -17.59
CA PHE A 64 0.49 -4.57 -18.47
C PHE A 64 0.88 -4.74 -19.92
N GLU A 65 1.81 -3.94 -20.41
CA GLU A 65 2.26 -3.95 -21.80
C GLU A 65 2.90 -5.30 -22.17
N HIS A 66 3.71 -5.87 -21.30
CA HIS A 66 4.30 -7.19 -21.51
C HIS A 66 3.25 -8.30 -21.51
N ALA A 67 2.29 -8.27 -20.58
CA ALA A 67 1.18 -9.22 -20.57
C ALA A 67 0.33 -9.10 -21.84
N GLN A 68 0.02 -7.89 -22.25
CA GLN A 68 -0.73 -7.62 -23.47
C GLN A 68 0.00 -8.16 -24.72
N ALA A 69 1.31 -7.97 -24.81
CA ALA A 69 2.11 -8.46 -25.92
C ALA A 69 2.12 -10.00 -26.01
N ILE A 70 2.12 -10.68 -24.86
CA ILE A 70 2.13 -12.16 -24.81
C ILE A 70 0.73 -12.75 -25.08
N PHE A 71 -0.32 -12.19 -24.51
CA PHE A 71 -1.67 -12.78 -24.56
C PHE A 71 -2.58 -12.15 -25.61
N GLY A 72 -2.25 -10.97 -26.11
CA GLY A 72 -2.95 -10.33 -27.22
C GLY A 72 -4.31 -9.70 -26.88
N PHE A 73 -4.64 -9.51 -25.60
CA PHE A 73 -5.87 -8.78 -25.25
C PHE A 73 -5.75 -7.29 -25.62
N ASP A 74 -6.88 -6.62 -25.74
CA ASP A 74 -6.94 -5.24 -26.24
C ASP A 74 -6.28 -4.24 -25.26
N MET A 75 -5.49 -3.33 -25.80
CA MET A 75 -4.85 -2.23 -25.04
C MET A 75 -5.87 -1.34 -24.31
N LYS A 76 -7.13 -1.29 -24.74
CA LYS A 76 -8.18 -0.53 -24.05
C LYS A 76 -8.38 -0.95 -22.60
N TYR A 77 -8.02 -2.17 -22.24
CA TYR A 77 -8.13 -2.68 -20.88
C TYR A 77 -7.07 -2.13 -19.91
N LYS A 78 -6.12 -1.34 -20.39
CA LYS A 78 -5.17 -0.65 -19.54
C LYS A 78 -5.87 0.25 -18.51
N GLU A 79 -6.91 0.94 -18.92
CA GLU A 79 -7.71 1.77 -18.02
C GLU A 79 -8.36 0.93 -16.90
N ASN A 80 -8.87 -0.25 -17.22
CA ASN A 80 -9.43 -1.17 -16.22
C ASN A 80 -8.36 -1.66 -15.24
N PHE A 81 -7.17 -1.99 -15.76
CA PHE A 81 -6.03 -2.40 -14.94
C PHE A 81 -5.61 -1.31 -13.96
N GLU A 82 -5.45 -0.09 -14.44
CA GLU A 82 -5.09 1.07 -13.61
C GLU A 82 -6.18 1.40 -12.58
N ARG A 83 -7.45 1.31 -12.98
CA ARG A 83 -8.59 1.56 -12.08
C ARG A 83 -8.64 0.54 -10.94
N LEU A 84 -8.33 -0.72 -11.18
CA LEU A 84 -8.27 -1.73 -10.13
C LEU A 84 -7.21 -1.43 -9.07
N HIS A 85 -6.09 -0.79 -9.45
CA HIS A 85 -5.08 -0.38 -8.46
C HIS A 85 -5.61 0.61 -7.44
N VAL A 86 -6.58 1.44 -7.80
CA VAL A 86 -7.10 2.50 -6.92
C VAL A 86 -8.42 2.13 -6.25
N ASN A 87 -9.16 1.15 -6.75
CA ASN A 87 -10.51 0.86 -6.24
C ASN A 87 -10.85 -0.63 -6.09
N ALA A 88 -9.88 -1.52 -6.19
CA ALA A 88 -10.14 -2.95 -6.05
C ALA A 88 -10.79 -3.28 -4.70
N VAL A 89 -11.85 -4.12 -4.75
CA VAL A 89 -12.38 -4.76 -3.55
C VAL A 89 -11.63 -6.07 -3.37
N LEU A 90 -10.70 -6.08 -2.43
CA LEU A 90 -9.79 -7.21 -2.26
C LEU A 90 -10.51 -8.46 -1.75
N PRO A 91 -10.30 -9.62 -2.37
CA PRO A 91 -10.82 -10.89 -1.86
C PRO A 91 -10.31 -11.25 -0.46
N LEU A 92 -9.06 -10.87 -0.16
CA LEU A 92 -8.40 -11.15 1.11
C LEU A 92 -7.92 -9.86 1.76
N LYS A 93 -7.94 -9.84 3.10
CA LYS A 93 -7.38 -8.74 3.88
C LYS A 93 -5.86 -8.70 3.79
N LEU A 94 -5.30 -7.52 4.06
CA LEU A 94 -3.86 -7.31 4.16
C LEU A 94 -3.44 -7.44 5.63
N HIS A 95 -2.43 -8.26 5.89
CA HIS A 95 -1.95 -8.51 7.25
C HIS A 95 -0.61 -7.84 7.50
N LEU A 96 -0.48 -7.23 8.66
CA LEU A 96 0.77 -6.65 9.12
C LEU A 96 1.84 -7.74 9.22
N PHE A 97 3.10 -7.36 9.00
CA PHE A 97 4.21 -8.22 9.39
C PHE A 97 4.20 -8.48 10.90
N ASP A 98 4.58 -9.67 11.32
CA ASP A 98 4.60 -10.05 12.74
C ASP A 98 5.49 -9.12 13.58
N HIS A 99 6.65 -8.74 13.04
CA HIS A 99 7.56 -7.82 13.72
C HIS A 99 6.96 -6.42 13.86
N ILE A 100 6.11 -5.98 12.92
CA ILE A 100 5.39 -4.69 13.01
C ILE A 100 4.31 -4.76 14.09
N THR A 101 3.56 -5.84 14.17
CA THR A 101 2.58 -6.04 15.26
C THR A 101 3.26 -5.96 16.63
N THR A 102 4.41 -6.60 16.75
CA THR A 102 5.23 -6.54 17.98
C THR A 102 5.70 -5.12 18.28
N LEU A 103 6.25 -4.44 17.27
CA LEU A 103 6.74 -3.06 17.40
C LEU A 103 5.62 -2.09 17.80
N PHE A 104 4.46 -2.19 17.16
CA PHE A 104 3.31 -1.36 17.48
C PHE A 104 2.85 -1.58 18.93
N SER A 105 2.86 -2.83 19.40
CA SER A 105 2.53 -3.14 20.80
C SER A 105 3.51 -2.49 21.76
N GLN A 106 4.81 -2.56 21.48
CA GLN A 106 5.86 -1.96 22.30
C GLN A 106 5.75 -0.43 22.33
N LEU A 107 5.60 0.20 21.17
CA LEU A 107 5.43 1.65 21.06
C LEU A 107 4.18 2.13 21.83
N SER A 108 3.08 1.41 21.69
CA SER A 108 1.83 1.72 22.39
C SER A 108 1.97 1.59 23.90
N ALA A 109 2.69 0.58 24.38
CA ALA A 109 2.95 0.38 25.80
C ALA A 109 3.79 1.52 26.41
N GLU A 110 4.68 2.14 25.63
CA GLU A 110 5.45 3.31 26.05
C GLU A 110 4.75 4.66 25.76
N GLY A 111 3.49 4.63 25.36
CA GLY A 111 2.69 5.83 25.08
C GLY A 111 3.14 6.62 23.85
N LYS A 112 3.88 5.99 22.93
CA LYS A 112 4.30 6.61 21.68
C LYS A 112 3.14 6.67 20.69
N ILE A 113 3.16 7.71 19.86
CA ILE A 113 2.19 7.90 18.77
C ILE A 113 2.69 7.16 17.54
N ILE A 114 1.80 6.43 16.89
CA ILE A 114 2.09 5.70 15.64
C ILE A 114 1.23 6.33 14.56
N CYS A 115 1.85 6.66 13.42
CA CYS A 115 1.10 7.10 12.23
C CYS A 115 1.74 6.57 10.95
N ILE A 116 0.95 6.57 9.89
CA ILE A 116 1.38 6.20 8.54
C ILE A 116 1.51 7.49 7.73
N LEU A 117 2.64 7.63 7.04
CA LEU A 117 2.83 8.63 6.00
C LEU A 117 3.29 7.88 4.75
N THR A 118 2.41 7.72 3.78
CA THR A 118 2.68 6.89 2.61
C THR A 118 2.80 7.71 1.34
N LYS A 119 3.74 7.31 0.49
CA LYS A 119 4.02 7.86 -0.85
C LYS A 119 3.19 7.15 -1.91
N GLY A 120 3.03 7.81 -3.06
CA GLY A 120 2.33 7.25 -4.21
C GLY A 120 0.92 7.78 -4.37
N ASN A 121 0.16 7.19 -5.29
CA ASN A 121 -1.19 7.63 -5.59
C ASN A 121 -2.09 7.57 -4.33
N PRO A 122 -2.62 8.71 -3.85
CA PRO A 122 -3.40 8.73 -2.61
C PRO A 122 -4.63 7.82 -2.62
N LEU A 123 -5.27 7.65 -3.78
CA LEU A 123 -6.45 6.78 -3.90
C LEU A 123 -6.07 5.31 -3.76
N GLU A 124 -4.97 4.90 -4.37
CA GLU A 124 -4.43 3.54 -4.22
C GLU A 124 -4.02 3.27 -2.77
N GLN A 125 -3.25 4.18 -2.17
CA GLN A 125 -2.80 4.03 -0.80
C GLN A 125 -3.96 4.02 0.19
N PHE A 126 -4.95 4.87 0.00
CA PHE A 126 -6.18 4.85 0.80
C PHE A 126 -6.94 3.52 0.65
N ASN A 127 -7.00 2.98 -0.56
CA ASN A 127 -7.62 1.68 -0.79
C ASN A 127 -6.90 0.56 -0.01
N LYS A 128 -5.56 0.56 -0.03
CA LYS A 128 -4.76 -0.38 0.78
C LYS A 128 -5.08 -0.27 2.27
N VAL A 129 -5.06 0.94 2.81
CA VAL A 129 -5.36 1.21 4.24
C VAL A 129 -6.70 0.61 4.67
N LYS A 130 -7.72 0.69 3.83
CA LYS A 130 -9.05 0.12 4.12
C LYS A 130 -9.05 -1.39 4.31
N PHE A 131 -8.14 -2.10 3.65
CA PHE A 131 -8.08 -3.57 3.69
C PHE A 131 -7.05 -4.13 4.66
N VAL A 132 -6.25 -3.27 5.31
CA VAL A 132 -5.31 -3.70 6.35
C VAL A 132 -6.06 -4.10 7.61
N VAL A 133 -5.68 -5.24 8.20
CA VAL A 133 -6.17 -5.67 9.51
C VAL A 133 -5.33 -4.99 10.60
N TRP A 134 -5.82 -3.86 11.08
CA TRP A 134 -5.15 -3.08 12.13
C TRP A 134 -5.29 -3.67 13.52
N GLY A 135 -6.29 -4.53 13.75
CA GLY A 135 -6.54 -5.16 15.04
C GLY A 135 -6.79 -4.15 16.15
N LEU A 136 -6.05 -4.29 17.25
CA LEU A 136 -6.16 -3.41 18.43
C LEU A 136 -5.69 -1.98 18.17
N PHE A 137 -5.04 -1.73 17.04
CA PHE A 137 -4.48 -0.41 16.69
C PHE A 137 -5.40 0.44 15.83
N SER A 138 -6.56 -0.08 15.40
CA SER A 138 -7.46 0.57 14.42
C SER A 138 -7.85 2.00 14.82
N ASP A 139 -8.11 2.26 16.09
CA ASP A 139 -8.53 3.57 16.60
C ASP A 139 -7.35 4.50 16.96
N ARG A 140 -6.12 4.01 16.87
CA ARG A 140 -4.91 4.71 17.33
C ARG A 140 -4.00 5.15 16.19
N ILE A 141 -4.10 4.51 15.02
CA ILE A 141 -3.23 4.77 13.88
C ILE A 141 -3.99 5.64 12.88
N LYS A 142 -3.41 6.79 12.56
CA LYS A 142 -3.88 7.67 11.49
C LYS A 142 -2.97 7.54 10.28
N SER A 143 -3.56 7.59 9.10
CA SER A 143 -2.84 7.53 7.83
C SER A 143 -2.90 8.86 7.11
N TYR A 144 -1.76 9.29 6.61
CA TYR A 144 -1.57 10.52 5.84
C TYR A 144 -0.92 10.19 4.50
N PHE A 145 -1.22 10.99 3.48
CA PHE A 145 -0.81 10.73 2.11
C PHE A 145 0.14 11.84 1.66
N GLN A 146 1.41 11.47 1.49
CA GLN A 146 2.47 12.43 1.21
C GLN A 146 2.23 13.20 -0.10
N ASP A 147 1.82 12.50 -1.16
CA ASP A 147 1.61 13.13 -2.47
C ASP A 147 0.46 14.14 -2.43
N GLU A 148 -0.59 13.88 -1.63
CA GLU A 148 -1.66 14.86 -1.41
C GLU A 148 -1.15 16.10 -0.69
N LEU A 149 -0.36 15.94 0.38
CA LEU A 149 0.22 17.06 1.11
C LEU A 149 1.12 17.91 0.21
N LEU A 150 1.99 17.27 -0.56
CA LEU A 150 2.88 17.94 -1.49
C LEU A 150 2.12 18.67 -2.61
N PHE A 151 1.06 18.07 -3.14
CA PHE A 151 0.17 18.72 -4.12
C PHE A 151 -0.46 20.00 -3.55
N ARG A 152 -0.80 20.00 -2.27
CA ARG A 152 -1.32 21.17 -1.55
C ARG A 152 -0.20 22.12 -1.08
N GLN A 153 1.05 21.89 -1.47
CA GLN A 153 2.23 22.65 -1.07
C GLN A 153 2.46 22.68 0.45
N ILE A 154 2.13 21.59 1.11
CA ILE A 154 2.31 21.39 2.55
C ILE A 154 3.51 20.46 2.78
N ASP A 155 4.48 20.92 3.57
CA ASP A 155 5.60 20.08 3.99
C ASP A 155 5.11 18.97 4.94
N PRO A 156 5.32 17.68 4.61
CA PRO A 156 4.78 16.58 5.40
C PRO A 156 5.29 16.55 6.84
N ILE A 157 6.57 16.86 7.07
CA ILE A 157 7.15 16.83 8.42
C ILE A 157 6.56 17.94 9.28
N SER A 158 6.47 19.16 8.73
CA SER A 158 5.85 20.29 9.42
C SER A 158 4.38 20.03 9.71
N PHE A 159 3.67 19.40 8.79
CA PHE A 159 2.27 19.00 8.99
C PHE A 159 2.13 18.03 10.16
N LEU A 160 2.93 16.96 10.21
CA LEU A 160 2.88 15.99 11.30
C LEU A 160 3.26 16.59 12.64
N ALA A 161 4.27 17.47 12.66
CA ALA A 161 4.68 18.16 13.88
C ALA A 161 3.53 19.03 14.44
N GLN A 162 2.81 19.72 13.58
CA GLN A 162 1.64 20.52 13.97
C GLN A 162 0.46 19.63 14.40
N GLU A 163 0.17 18.57 13.63
CA GLU A 163 -0.93 17.65 13.88
C GLU A 163 -0.83 16.97 15.26
N PHE A 164 0.39 16.59 15.64
CA PHE A 164 0.65 15.93 16.93
C PHE A 164 1.18 16.86 18.01
N ALA A 165 1.25 18.17 17.74
CA ALA A 165 1.74 19.19 18.69
C ALA A 165 3.12 18.86 19.28
N VAL A 166 4.06 18.46 18.43
CA VAL A 166 5.44 18.13 18.80
C VAL A 166 6.43 18.90 17.94
N ASN A 167 7.69 19.01 18.38
CA ASN A 167 8.77 19.47 17.54
C ASN A 167 9.11 18.41 16.49
N SER A 168 9.57 18.83 15.31
CA SER A 168 10.00 17.92 14.24
C SER A 168 11.10 16.95 14.70
N SER A 169 11.95 17.37 15.64
CA SER A 169 12.97 16.50 16.25
C SER A 169 12.42 15.34 17.05
N ALA A 170 11.15 15.42 17.51
CA ALA A 170 10.47 14.34 18.22
C ALA A 170 9.82 13.29 17.29
N ILE A 171 9.92 13.50 15.97
CA ILE A 171 9.42 12.57 14.96
C ILE A 171 10.53 11.60 14.57
N GLN A 172 10.21 10.32 14.53
CA GLN A 172 11.09 9.25 14.08
C GLN A 172 10.45 8.53 12.90
N PHE A 173 11.14 8.53 11.76
CA PHE A 173 10.74 7.71 10.61
C PHE A 173 11.27 6.29 10.78
N VAL A 174 10.44 5.34 10.40
CA VAL A 174 10.75 3.90 10.43
C VAL A 174 10.56 3.35 9.01
N ASP A 175 11.64 2.88 8.45
CA ASP A 175 11.70 2.29 7.12
C ASP A 175 11.77 0.75 7.21
#